data_f6aa6e1df5bf1ce7147c15a8bf8c92d2
#
_entry.id   f6aa6e1df5bf1ce7147c15a8bf8c92d2
#
_cell.length_a   1.000
_cell.length_b   1.000
_cell.length_c   1.000
_cell.angle_alpha   90.00
_cell.angle_beta   90.00
_cell.angle_gamma   90.00
#
_symmetry.space_group_name_H-M   'P 1'
#
loop_
_entity.id
_entity.type
_entity.pdbx_description
1 polymer ?
#
loop_
_entity_poly.entity_id
_entity_poly.type
_entity_poly.pdbx_seq_one_letter_code
_entity_poly.pdbx_strand_id
1 'polypeptide(L)'
;MNRTRQILKKSAAVALGASLILSGSSTAFAAGSYQETEKAALNKLTDGLPETWDTYLENYKKSAAGSKSNMTLKVEDTGRALIGALMGGTDVSWLQSISLDSNISIKDGVEAIVSSVLLNDNKLCDFNVYMDLANMMEYIQIPELSDSYMKAPVSSDSEENSEKAQQFLNTYMTTLSDLTSVLPDSKTLSTLLDRYGNIIIDSFEEGSSVEESVSVDGISEECTAYEGIISEKSAYTIVEKVLTTAKDDEEIKALFDQWSDDASNEENQYKDFQNLITDALDDMNRDDEGSTENEAFSSKVWVNGDGKIVGRQFGITDGTDTTPVFTWKAPSEGEDSALLLELAADDSSFTFTGSGKTADGLLNGDYILAVNGTETVDINVENLETKPAKAGYYNGTFNISFPAAETDSSDSEAGESTEDDTDTSATDMLAGFGAVIKLTSDADADTSTLDLTVTTSGAALATLSITGSYGEGVEIPDFASLDKTYDATDDEAMTKYLTEINWDTFLANVKAAGVPDELATQLEDVLKAAVESASQPAEEENADTETNTDTTAEDDAA
;
A
#
# COMPACT_ATOMS: atom_id res chain seq x y z
N MET A 1 -18.09 10.32 -24.48
CA MET A 1 -16.94 10.94 -25.12
C MET A 1 -16.27 11.99 -24.22
N ASN A 2 -16.95 13.04 -23.74
CA ASN A 2 -16.29 14.06 -22.90
C ASN A 2 -15.68 13.55 -21.57
N ARG A 3 -16.29 12.57 -20.91
CA ARG A 3 -15.81 12.03 -19.63
C ARG A 3 -14.49 11.24 -19.76
N THR A 4 -14.32 10.48 -20.82
CA THR A 4 -13.09 9.71 -21.09
C THR A 4 -11.93 10.64 -21.44
N ARG A 5 -12.19 11.71 -22.20
CA ARG A 5 -11.21 12.74 -22.51
C ARG A 5 -10.76 13.50 -21.24
N GLN A 6 -11.68 13.86 -20.35
CA GLN A 6 -11.33 14.51 -19.08
C GLN A 6 -10.51 13.59 -18.16
N ILE A 7 -10.85 12.29 -18.12
CA ILE A 7 -10.09 11.31 -17.32
C ILE A 7 -8.67 11.13 -17.90
N LEU A 8 -8.53 11.00 -19.22
CA LEU A 8 -7.22 10.91 -19.89
C LEU A 8 -6.37 12.16 -19.68
N LYS A 9 -6.97 13.35 -19.78
CA LYS A 9 -6.26 14.63 -19.51
C LYS A 9 -5.77 14.71 -18.07
N LYS A 10 -6.64 14.39 -17.09
CA LYS A 10 -6.29 14.42 -15.66
C LYS A 10 -5.25 13.33 -15.31
N SER A 11 -5.39 12.13 -15.89
CA SER A 11 -4.44 11.03 -15.67
C SER A 11 -3.08 11.30 -16.30
N ALA A 12 -3.03 11.92 -17.48
CA ALA A 12 -1.77 12.31 -18.12
C ALA A 12 -1.06 13.42 -17.33
N ALA A 13 -1.80 14.42 -16.83
CA ALA A 13 -1.25 15.48 -15.98
C ALA A 13 -0.71 14.93 -14.66
N VAL A 14 -1.44 13.99 -14.02
CA VAL A 14 -1.01 13.33 -12.79
C VAL A 14 0.20 12.44 -13.04
N ALA A 15 0.24 11.69 -14.14
CA ALA A 15 1.37 10.83 -14.49
C ALA A 15 2.62 11.62 -14.83
N LEU A 16 2.48 12.72 -15.59
CA LEU A 16 3.55 13.67 -15.88
C LEU A 16 4.05 14.36 -14.61
N GLY A 17 3.12 14.80 -13.75
CA GLY A 17 3.43 15.38 -12.45
C GLY A 17 4.16 14.39 -11.53
N ALA A 18 3.68 13.16 -11.41
CA ALA A 18 4.27 12.13 -10.56
C ALA A 18 5.71 11.78 -10.99
N SER A 19 5.99 11.70 -12.30
CA SER A 19 7.34 11.41 -12.81
C SER A 19 8.35 12.52 -12.47
N LEU A 20 7.92 13.78 -12.45
CA LEU A 20 8.76 14.91 -12.07
C LEU A 20 8.86 15.11 -10.55
N ILE A 21 7.85 14.69 -9.76
CA ILE A 21 7.87 14.72 -8.29
C ILE A 21 8.92 13.74 -7.74
N LEU A 22 9.11 12.58 -8.38
CA LEU A 22 10.11 11.58 -7.98
C LEU A 22 11.55 12.11 -7.98
N SER A 23 11.81 13.22 -8.68
CA SER A 23 13.12 13.88 -8.67
C SER A 23 13.45 14.61 -7.35
N GLY A 24 12.50 14.70 -6.41
CA GLY A 24 12.70 15.20 -5.03
C GLY A 24 13.32 16.59 -4.94
N SER A 25 13.78 16.98 -3.75
CA SER A 25 14.56 18.20 -3.49
C SER A 25 16.02 18.04 -3.98
N SER A 26 16.21 17.71 -5.26
CA SER A 26 17.55 17.58 -5.82
C SER A 26 18.19 18.96 -5.99
N THR A 27 19.47 19.11 -5.66
CA THR A 27 20.25 20.27 -6.08
C THR A 27 20.44 20.17 -7.60
N ALA A 28 19.55 20.78 -8.38
CA ALA A 28 19.83 21.10 -9.75
C ALA A 28 20.76 22.33 -9.72
N PHE A 29 21.90 22.30 -10.38
CA PHE A 29 22.68 23.52 -10.57
C PHE A 29 21.80 24.51 -11.32
N ALA A 30 21.74 25.77 -10.87
CA ALA A 30 20.94 26.83 -11.47
C ALA A 30 21.19 26.86 -13.00
N ALA A 31 20.34 26.17 -13.71
CA ALA A 31 20.31 26.17 -15.16
C ALA A 31 19.54 27.41 -15.61
N GLY A 32 19.83 27.94 -16.76
CA GLY A 32 19.22 29.20 -17.21
C GLY A 32 17.78 29.07 -17.69
N SER A 33 17.17 27.86 -17.66
CA SER A 33 15.86 27.60 -18.22
C SER A 33 15.12 26.47 -17.52
N TYR A 34 13.82 26.32 -17.78
CA TYR A 34 12.97 25.24 -17.27
C TYR A 34 13.51 23.86 -17.67
N GLN A 35 13.74 23.64 -18.97
CA GLN A 35 14.20 22.34 -19.48
C GLN A 35 15.58 21.95 -18.93
N GLU A 36 16.52 22.91 -18.82
CA GLU A 36 17.83 22.63 -18.23
C GLU A 36 17.72 22.24 -16.75
N THR A 37 16.83 22.89 -15.99
CA THR A 37 16.56 22.58 -14.58
C THR A 37 15.99 21.17 -14.43
N GLU A 38 15.00 20.83 -15.24
CA GLU A 38 14.36 19.51 -15.17
C GLU A 38 15.30 18.39 -15.63
N LYS A 39 16.13 18.62 -16.67
CA LYS A 39 17.16 17.65 -17.08
C LYS A 39 18.21 17.43 -15.99
N ALA A 40 18.63 18.49 -15.32
CA ALA A 40 19.57 18.36 -14.20
C ALA A 40 18.96 17.55 -13.04
N ALA A 41 17.68 17.75 -12.75
CA ALA A 41 16.94 16.96 -11.74
C ALA A 41 16.80 15.48 -12.18
N LEU A 42 16.45 15.23 -13.44
CA LEU A 42 16.36 13.87 -14.00
C LEU A 42 17.71 13.14 -13.95
N ASN A 43 18.79 13.79 -14.40
CA ASN A 43 20.14 13.20 -14.34
C ASN A 43 20.52 12.81 -12.91
N LYS A 44 20.22 13.66 -11.93
CA LYS A 44 20.51 13.36 -10.54
C LYS A 44 19.68 12.18 -10.00
N LEU A 45 18.41 12.08 -10.41
CA LEU A 45 17.57 10.94 -10.08
C LEU A 45 18.17 9.65 -10.67
N THR A 46 18.50 9.66 -11.96
CA THR A 46 19.05 8.49 -12.66
C THR A 46 20.45 8.11 -12.18
N ASP A 47 21.27 9.08 -11.77
CA ASP A 47 22.58 8.83 -11.15
C ASP A 47 22.47 8.19 -9.74
N GLY A 48 21.48 8.58 -8.95
CA GLY A 48 21.24 8.04 -7.60
C GLY A 48 20.45 6.72 -7.58
N LEU A 49 19.73 6.43 -8.66
CA LEU A 49 18.84 5.27 -8.75
C LEU A 49 19.56 3.92 -8.57
N PRO A 50 20.77 3.69 -9.13
CA PRO A 50 21.45 2.40 -8.97
C PRO A 50 21.67 2.01 -7.50
N GLU A 51 22.15 2.93 -6.69
CA GLU A 51 22.39 2.65 -5.26
C GLU A 51 21.09 2.28 -4.52
N THR A 52 20.04 3.04 -4.75
CA THR A 52 18.72 2.81 -4.13
C THR A 52 18.10 1.51 -4.62
N TRP A 53 18.11 1.28 -5.92
CA TRP A 53 17.50 0.11 -6.55
C TRP A 53 18.22 -1.19 -6.19
N ASP A 54 19.54 -1.18 -6.29
CA ASP A 54 20.36 -2.35 -5.95
C ASP A 54 20.24 -2.69 -4.45
N THR A 55 20.16 -1.68 -3.57
CA THR A 55 19.86 -1.88 -2.14
C THR A 55 18.48 -2.49 -1.92
N TYR A 56 17.47 -2.02 -2.65
CA TYR A 56 16.12 -2.59 -2.58
C TYR A 56 16.12 -4.06 -3.00
N LEU A 57 16.74 -4.39 -4.13
CA LEU A 57 16.83 -5.77 -4.62
C LEU A 57 17.62 -6.68 -3.66
N GLU A 58 18.71 -6.17 -3.05
CA GLU A 58 19.46 -6.92 -2.05
C GLU A 58 18.63 -7.20 -0.79
N ASN A 59 17.91 -6.20 -0.29
CA ASN A 59 17.02 -6.37 0.87
C ASN A 59 15.88 -7.35 0.57
N TYR A 60 15.33 -7.30 -0.65
CA TYR A 60 14.33 -8.27 -1.10
C TYR A 60 14.87 -9.70 -1.10
N LYS A 61 16.08 -9.93 -1.64
CA LYS A 61 16.74 -11.25 -1.62
C LYS A 61 16.95 -11.76 -0.20
N LYS A 62 17.36 -10.89 0.71
CA LYS A 62 17.53 -11.25 2.14
C LYS A 62 16.18 -11.64 2.76
N SER A 63 15.13 -10.89 2.48
CA SER A 63 13.79 -11.18 2.98
C SER A 63 13.24 -12.50 2.44
N ALA A 64 13.42 -12.78 1.15
CA ALA A 64 13.00 -14.04 0.52
C ALA A 64 13.78 -15.25 1.08
N ALA A 65 15.07 -15.09 1.37
CA ALA A 65 15.88 -16.14 1.97
C ALA A 65 15.43 -16.51 3.39
N GLY A 66 14.92 -15.53 4.14
CA GLY A 66 14.34 -15.74 5.46
C GLY A 66 14.06 -14.41 6.13
N SER A 67 12.85 -14.24 6.62
CA SER A 67 12.42 -13.08 7.41
C SER A 67 11.72 -13.53 8.68
N LYS A 68 11.93 -12.77 9.75
CA LYS A 68 11.25 -12.92 11.02
C LYS A 68 10.42 -11.69 11.28
N SER A 69 9.19 -11.91 11.72
CA SER A 69 8.25 -10.86 12.07
C SER A 69 7.62 -11.20 13.42
N ASN A 70 7.63 -10.26 14.32
CA ASN A 70 6.81 -10.30 15.53
C ASN A 70 5.75 -9.21 15.41
N MET A 71 4.50 -9.61 15.53
CA MET A 71 3.36 -8.69 15.61
C MET A 71 2.71 -8.86 16.99
N THR A 72 2.70 -7.81 17.79
CA THR A 72 2.12 -7.83 19.14
C THR A 72 1.06 -6.75 19.28
N LEU A 73 -0.17 -7.14 19.55
CA LEU A 73 -1.23 -6.25 20.00
C LEU A 73 -1.28 -6.27 21.53
N LYS A 74 -0.87 -5.19 22.16
CA LYS A 74 -0.96 -4.98 23.60
C LYS A 74 -2.21 -4.17 23.92
N VAL A 75 -3.04 -4.67 24.83
CA VAL A 75 -4.24 -3.96 25.29
C VAL A 75 -3.91 -3.24 26.59
N GLU A 76 -3.97 -1.91 26.58
CA GLU A 76 -3.64 -1.07 27.73
C GLU A 76 -4.78 -1.04 28.77
N ASP A 77 -4.50 -0.53 29.98
CA ASP A 77 -5.51 -0.53 31.07
C ASP A 77 -6.83 0.16 30.68
N THR A 78 -6.74 1.29 29.97
CA THR A 78 -7.91 2.03 29.47
C THR A 78 -8.66 1.20 28.42
N GLY A 79 -7.96 0.52 27.53
CA GLY A 79 -8.54 -0.36 26.53
C GLY A 79 -9.27 -1.53 27.17
N ARG A 80 -8.66 -2.21 28.16
CA ARG A 80 -9.31 -3.28 28.92
C ARG A 80 -10.59 -2.81 29.63
N ALA A 81 -10.53 -1.63 30.26
CA ALA A 81 -11.70 -1.05 30.89
C ALA A 81 -12.85 -0.80 29.90
N LEU A 82 -12.51 -0.28 28.70
CA LEU A 82 -13.48 -0.05 27.62
C LEU A 82 -14.08 -1.37 27.11
N ILE A 83 -13.26 -2.38 26.82
CA ILE A 83 -13.71 -3.71 26.38
C ILE A 83 -14.63 -4.32 27.45
N GLY A 84 -14.24 -4.28 28.73
CA GLY A 84 -15.04 -4.80 29.83
C GLY A 84 -16.40 -4.10 29.92
N ALA A 85 -16.45 -2.77 29.75
CA ALA A 85 -17.70 -2.02 29.75
C ALA A 85 -18.61 -2.41 28.57
N LEU A 86 -18.06 -2.55 27.36
CA LEU A 86 -18.80 -2.99 26.16
C LEU A 86 -19.34 -4.44 26.31
N MET A 87 -18.63 -5.28 27.05
CA MET A 87 -19.04 -6.66 27.37
C MET A 87 -19.94 -6.76 28.61
N GLY A 88 -20.63 -5.68 28.99
CA GLY A 88 -21.57 -5.67 30.09
C GLY A 88 -20.95 -5.74 31.48
N GLY A 89 -19.71 -5.28 31.65
CA GLY A 89 -18.98 -5.26 32.92
C GLY A 89 -18.15 -6.54 33.16
N THR A 90 -17.89 -7.33 32.13
CA THR A 90 -17.04 -8.53 32.22
C THR A 90 -15.60 -8.14 32.57
N ASP A 91 -14.98 -8.88 33.49
CA ASP A 91 -13.57 -8.72 33.83
C ASP A 91 -12.68 -9.25 32.68
N VAL A 92 -12.00 -8.34 31.99
CA VAL A 92 -11.05 -8.64 30.93
C VAL A 92 -9.61 -8.24 31.32
N SER A 93 -9.34 -8.08 32.62
CA SER A 93 -8.00 -7.70 33.12
C SER A 93 -6.91 -8.72 32.77
N TRP A 94 -7.30 -9.96 32.49
CA TRP A 94 -6.40 -11.02 32.04
C TRP A 94 -5.87 -10.84 30.62
N LEU A 95 -6.56 -10.10 29.76
CA LEU A 95 -6.16 -9.87 28.37
C LEU A 95 -5.13 -8.75 28.31
N GLN A 96 -3.84 -9.09 28.23
CA GLN A 96 -2.75 -8.12 28.19
C GLN A 96 -2.19 -7.96 26.78
N SER A 97 -1.91 -9.08 26.09
CA SER A 97 -1.36 -9.06 24.73
C SER A 97 -1.75 -10.29 23.92
N ILE A 98 -1.83 -10.09 22.60
CA ILE A 98 -1.88 -11.18 21.62
C ILE A 98 -0.70 -10.96 20.68
N SER A 99 0.12 -11.99 20.47
CA SER A 99 1.27 -11.90 19.59
C SER A 99 1.27 -13.00 18.55
N LEU A 100 1.85 -12.67 17.39
CA LEU A 100 2.13 -13.59 16.30
C LEU A 100 3.62 -13.48 15.97
N ASP A 101 4.37 -14.53 16.29
CA ASP A 101 5.76 -14.68 15.87
C ASP A 101 5.80 -15.49 14.58
N SER A 102 6.28 -14.93 13.50
CA SER A 102 6.32 -15.59 12.20
C SER A 102 7.73 -15.66 11.66
N ASN A 103 8.06 -16.80 11.07
CA ASN A 103 9.27 -17.00 10.28
C ASN A 103 8.85 -17.41 8.88
N ILE A 104 9.27 -16.66 7.86
CA ILE A 104 8.85 -16.82 6.48
C ILE A 104 10.09 -17.03 5.63
N SER A 105 10.05 -17.99 4.71
CA SER A 105 11.10 -18.15 3.69
C SER A 105 10.55 -18.80 2.44
N ILE A 106 11.25 -18.55 1.33
CA ILE A 106 10.98 -19.17 0.05
C ILE A 106 12.21 -19.96 -0.34
N LYS A 107 12.06 -21.27 -0.53
CA LYS A 107 13.16 -22.14 -0.89
C LYS A 107 12.68 -23.30 -1.77
N ASP A 108 13.42 -23.57 -2.82
CA ASP A 108 13.19 -24.71 -3.74
C ASP A 108 11.73 -24.77 -4.27
N GLY A 109 11.09 -23.62 -4.50
CA GLY A 109 9.70 -23.54 -4.98
C GLY A 109 8.65 -23.77 -3.90
N VAL A 110 9.04 -23.77 -2.64
CA VAL A 110 8.13 -23.84 -1.50
C VAL A 110 8.20 -22.54 -0.72
N GLU A 111 7.05 -21.89 -0.51
CA GLU A 111 6.89 -20.83 0.48
C GLU A 111 6.51 -21.47 1.82
N ALA A 112 7.26 -21.14 2.86
CA ALA A 112 7.04 -21.66 4.20
C ALA A 112 6.78 -20.51 5.17
N ILE A 113 5.68 -20.59 5.90
CA ILE A 113 5.28 -19.66 6.96
C ILE A 113 5.11 -20.49 8.24
N VAL A 114 6.00 -20.31 9.18
CA VAL A 114 5.91 -20.94 10.51
C VAL A 114 5.64 -19.87 11.53
N SER A 115 4.49 -19.94 12.16
CA SER A 115 4.03 -18.91 13.10
C SER A 115 3.69 -19.51 14.45
N SER A 116 3.99 -18.78 15.53
CA SER A 116 3.54 -19.07 16.88
C SER A 116 2.53 -18.01 17.32
N VAL A 117 1.36 -18.45 17.77
CA VAL A 117 0.35 -17.58 18.37
C VAL A 117 0.54 -17.57 19.87
N LEU A 118 0.70 -16.38 20.46
CA LEU A 118 0.89 -16.19 21.88
C LEU A 118 -0.25 -15.35 22.47
N LEU A 119 -0.60 -15.64 23.69
CA LEU A 119 -1.50 -14.83 24.51
C LEU A 119 -0.78 -14.52 25.83
N ASN A 120 -0.63 -13.23 26.16
CA ASN A 120 0.08 -12.79 27.35
C ASN A 120 1.51 -13.41 27.44
N ASP A 121 2.23 -13.39 26.33
CA ASP A 121 3.58 -13.97 26.15
C ASP A 121 3.65 -15.50 26.32
N ASN A 122 2.52 -16.19 26.50
CA ASN A 122 2.48 -17.65 26.56
C ASN A 122 2.02 -18.22 25.21
N LYS A 123 2.78 -19.15 24.67
CA LYS A 123 2.44 -19.81 23.40
C LYS A 123 1.15 -20.59 23.54
N LEU A 124 0.18 -20.33 22.65
CA LEU A 124 -1.05 -21.07 22.52
C LEU A 124 -0.88 -22.26 21.56
N CYS A 125 -0.40 -21.96 20.35
CA CYS A 125 -0.15 -22.97 19.32
C CYS A 125 0.83 -22.43 18.27
N ASP A 126 1.41 -23.36 17.53
CA ASP A 126 2.09 -23.08 16.27
C ASP A 126 1.09 -23.27 15.12
N PHE A 127 1.27 -22.48 14.06
CA PHE A 127 0.50 -22.56 12.83
C PHE A 127 1.48 -22.56 11.66
N ASN A 128 1.66 -23.72 11.06
CA ASN A 128 2.62 -23.93 9.99
C ASN A 128 1.90 -24.07 8.66
N VAL A 129 2.26 -23.26 7.69
CA VAL A 129 1.72 -23.28 6.33
C VAL A 129 2.88 -23.43 5.36
N TYR A 130 2.75 -24.37 4.44
CA TYR A 130 3.71 -24.59 3.37
C TYR A 130 2.96 -24.64 2.05
N MET A 131 3.33 -23.77 1.12
CA MET A 131 2.84 -23.77 -0.24
C MET A 131 3.89 -24.41 -1.18
N ASP A 132 3.68 -25.65 -1.57
CA ASP A 132 4.45 -26.34 -2.60
C ASP A 132 3.88 -25.96 -3.97
N LEU A 133 4.51 -25.04 -4.62
CA LEU A 133 4.00 -24.42 -5.83
C LEU A 133 4.40 -25.19 -7.08
N ALA A 134 5.44 -26.01 -6.98
CA ALA A 134 5.76 -26.96 -8.04
C ALA A 134 4.67 -28.03 -8.20
N ASN A 135 4.04 -28.43 -7.11
CA ASN A 135 2.96 -29.41 -7.07
C ASN A 135 1.57 -28.79 -6.87
N MET A 136 1.49 -27.45 -6.74
CA MET A 136 0.24 -26.69 -6.51
C MET A 136 -0.54 -27.21 -5.29
N MET A 137 0.17 -27.47 -4.19
CA MET A 137 -0.38 -28.03 -2.97
C MET A 137 -0.04 -27.14 -1.77
N GLU A 138 -1.02 -26.90 -0.93
CA GLU A 138 -0.87 -26.30 0.39
C GLU A 138 -0.88 -27.39 1.46
N TYR A 139 0.00 -27.23 2.46
CA TYR A 139 0.06 -28.10 3.64
C TYR A 139 -0.03 -27.24 4.89
N ILE A 140 -0.97 -27.58 5.76
CA ILE A 140 -1.20 -26.87 7.03
C ILE A 140 -1.02 -27.85 8.19
N GLN A 141 -0.33 -27.41 9.24
CA GLN A 141 -0.16 -28.17 10.47
C GLN A 141 -0.32 -27.25 11.68
N ILE A 142 -1.01 -27.76 12.71
CA ILE A 142 -1.09 -27.15 14.04
C ILE A 142 -0.60 -28.22 15.04
N PRO A 143 0.70 -28.22 15.39
CA PRO A 143 1.33 -29.29 16.18
C PRO A 143 0.65 -29.55 17.54
N GLU A 144 0.12 -28.51 18.18
CA GLU A 144 -0.60 -28.68 19.47
C GLU A 144 -1.94 -29.41 19.35
N LEU A 145 -2.48 -29.50 18.13
CA LEU A 145 -3.73 -30.21 17.84
C LEU A 145 -3.51 -31.57 17.22
N SER A 146 -2.53 -31.70 16.31
CA SER A 146 -2.25 -32.93 15.58
C SER A 146 -0.83 -32.97 15.00
N ASP A 147 -0.22 -34.16 15.00
CA ASP A 147 1.04 -34.43 14.28
C ASP A 147 0.83 -34.51 12.75
N SER A 148 -0.41 -34.51 12.31
CA SER A 148 -0.79 -34.69 10.92
C SER A 148 -0.87 -33.38 10.16
N TYR A 149 -0.71 -33.44 8.84
CA TYR A 149 -0.90 -32.31 7.95
C TYR A 149 -2.26 -32.39 7.24
N MET A 150 -2.94 -31.26 7.14
CA MET A 150 -3.99 -31.06 6.15
C MET A 150 -3.32 -30.65 4.83
N LYS A 151 -3.79 -31.18 3.71
CA LYS A 151 -3.35 -30.77 2.39
C LYS A 151 -4.53 -30.38 1.52
N ALA A 152 -4.36 -29.35 0.71
CA ALA A 152 -5.34 -28.88 -0.25
C ALA A 152 -4.67 -28.44 -1.54
N PRO A 153 -5.32 -28.55 -2.70
CA PRO A 153 -4.85 -27.88 -3.91
C PRO A 153 -4.96 -26.36 -3.74
N VAL A 154 -3.95 -25.61 -4.20
CA VAL A 154 -3.93 -24.13 -4.12
C VAL A 154 -4.96 -23.50 -5.04
N SER A 155 -5.55 -24.23 -5.98
CA SER A 155 -6.55 -23.74 -6.93
C SER A 155 -7.95 -24.30 -6.65
N SER A 156 -8.99 -23.47 -6.75
CA SER A 156 -10.40 -23.85 -6.60
C SER A 156 -11.05 -24.34 -7.91
N ASP A 157 -11.91 -25.23 -7.76
CA ASP A 157 -12.96 -26.02 -8.43
C ASP A 157 -13.46 -25.73 -9.87
N SER A 158 -12.86 -24.94 -10.72
CA SER A 158 -13.25 -24.92 -12.14
C SER A 158 -12.05 -25.08 -13.06
N GLU A 159 -12.10 -26.04 -13.98
CA GLU A 159 -11.01 -26.31 -14.95
C GLU A 159 -10.56 -25.05 -15.71
N GLU A 160 -11.47 -24.14 -16.02
CA GLU A 160 -11.16 -22.89 -16.73
C GLU A 160 -10.50 -21.83 -15.82
N ASN A 161 -10.80 -21.83 -14.51
CA ASN A 161 -10.13 -20.97 -13.52
C ASN A 161 -8.81 -21.57 -13.03
N SER A 162 -8.66 -22.89 -13.11
CA SER A 162 -7.46 -23.59 -12.65
C SER A 162 -6.25 -23.30 -13.55
N GLU A 163 -6.41 -23.23 -14.88
CA GLU A 163 -5.30 -22.86 -15.78
C GLU A 163 -4.87 -21.40 -15.59
N LYS A 164 -5.82 -20.47 -15.41
CA LYS A 164 -5.52 -19.07 -15.14
C LYS A 164 -4.91 -18.87 -13.75
N ALA A 165 -5.41 -19.60 -12.75
CA ALA A 165 -4.84 -19.60 -11.40
C ALA A 165 -3.43 -20.20 -11.40
N GLN A 166 -3.18 -21.28 -12.14
CA GLN A 166 -1.85 -21.85 -12.29
C GLN A 166 -0.89 -20.88 -13.00
N GLN A 167 -1.32 -20.24 -14.07
CA GLN A 167 -0.51 -19.21 -14.74
C GLN A 167 -0.20 -18.04 -13.81
N PHE A 168 -1.21 -17.56 -13.07
CA PHE A 168 -1.03 -16.48 -12.09
C PHE A 168 -0.07 -16.90 -10.98
N LEU A 169 -0.23 -18.08 -10.41
CA LEU A 169 0.63 -18.60 -9.34
C LEU A 169 2.04 -18.89 -9.83
N ASN A 170 2.21 -19.45 -11.01
CA ASN A 170 3.54 -19.65 -11.61
C ASN A 170 4.22 -18.30 -11.85
N THR A 171 3.50 -17.30 -12.37
CA THR A 171 4.02 -15.95 -12.55
C THR A 171 4.34 -15.30 -11.20
N TYR A 172 3.43 -15.40 -10.23
CA TYR A 172 3.59 -14.88 -8.87
C TYR A 172 4.81 -15.50 -8.18
N MET A 173 5.03 -16.78 -8.37
CA MET A 173 6.12 -17.50 -7.73
C MET A 173 7.47 -17.32 -8.39
N THR A 174 7.50 -17.30 -9.71
CA THR A 174 8.71 -16.87 -10.43
C THR A 174 9.07 -15.47 -9.99
N THR A 175 8.07 -14.59 -9.83
CA THR A 175 8.26 -13.22 -9.34
C THR A 175 8.73 -13.19 -7.89
N LEU A 176 8.17 -14.00 -6.99
CA LEU A 176 8.58 -14.03 -5.57
C LEU A 176 9.91 -14.74 -5.36
N SER A 177 10.15 -15.85 -6.02
CA SER A 177 11.40 -16.62 -5.84
C SER A 177 12.59 -15.96 -6.50
N ASP A 178 12.38 -15.20 -7.56
CA ASP A 178 13.42 -14.46 -8.26
C ASP A 178 12.90 -13.15 -8.86
N LEU A 179 12.39 -12.26 -7.99
CA LEU A 179 11.97 -10.89 -8.39
C LEU A 179 13.10 -10.18 -9.16
N THR A 180 14.36 -10.53 -8.87
CA THR A 180 15.52 -9.97 -9.53
C THR A 180 15.73 -10.48 -10.95
N SER A 181 15.10 -11.60 -11.31
CA SER A 181 15.08 -12.10 -12.69
C SER A 181 13.98 -11.45 -13.52
N VAL A 182 12.98 -10.84 -12.87
CA VAL A 182 11.81 -10.25 -13.52
C VAL A 182 11.89 -8.73 -13.57
N LEU A 183 12.56 -8.10 -12.58
CA LEU A 183 12.73 -6.65 -12.54
C LEU A 183 13.95 -6.22 -13.37
N PRO A 184 13.88 -5.05 -14.04
CA PRO A 184 15.01 -4.51 -14.77
C PRO A 184 16.18 -4.24 -13.81
N ASP A 185 17.40 -4.41 -14.26
CA ASP A 185 18.55 -3.94 -13.53
C ASP A 185 18.55 -2.40 -13.44
N SER A 186 19.29 -1.87 -12.47
CA SER A 186 19.34 -0.42 -12.20
C SER A 186 19.78 0.40 -13.41
N LYS A 187 20.65 -0.13 -14.25
CA LYS A 187 21.14 0.52 -15.46
C LYS A 187 20.04 0.59 -16.52
N THR A 188 19.32 -0.49 -16.75
CA THR A 188 18.18 -0.53 -17.68
C THR A 188 17.11 0.45 -17.22
N LEU A 189 16.77 0.46 -15.93
CA LEU A 189 15.79 1.39 -15.36
C LEU A 189 16.24 2.85 -15.52
N SER A 190 17.52 3.17 -15.20
CA SER A 190 18.08 4.50 -15.41
C SER A 190 18.05 4.92 -16.88
N THR A 191 18.35 4.02 -17.81
CA THR A 191 18.32 4.27 -19.25
C THR A 191 16.91 4.59 -19.75
N LEU A 192 15.91 3.82 -19.29
CA LEU A 192 14.52 4.06 -19.65
C LEU A 192 14.02 5.39 -19.09
N LEU A 193 14.28 5.67 -17.80
CA LEU A 193 13.90 6.95 -17.18
C LEU A 193 14.55 8.14 -17.86
N ASP A 194 15.85 8.07 -18.18
CA ASP A 194 16.55 9.13 -18.90
C ASP A 194 15.96 9.35 -20.29
N ARG A 195 15.72 8.28 -21.06
CA ARG A 195 15.16 8.35 -22.41
C ARG A 195 13.78 8.97 -22.43
N TYR A 196 12.85 8.43 -21.65
CA TYR A 196 11.45 8.88 -21.64
C TYR A 196 11.29 10.21 -20.91
N GLY A 197 12.04 10.44 -19.84
CA GLY A 197 12.08 11.72 -19.14
C GLY A 197 12.55 12.86 -20.06
N ASN A 198 13.60 12.64 -20.83
CA ASN A 198 14.07 13.64 -21.80
C ASN A 198 13.05 13.89 -22.93
N ILE A 199 12.35 12.88 -23.43
CA ILE A 199 11.26 13.07 -24.42
C ILE A 199 10.20 14.03 -23.88
N ILE A 200 9.82 13.86 -22.61
CA ILE A 200 8.82 14.70 -21.95
C ILE A 200 9.37 16.11 -21.73
N ILE A 201 10.55 16.24 -21.12
CA ILE A 201 11.15 17.53 -20.77
C ILE A 201 11.41 18.38 -22.02
N ASP A 202 11.95 17.78 -23.09
CA ASP A 202 12.22 18.46 -24.37
C ASP A 202 10.96 18.99 -25.06
N SER A 203 9.80 18.50 -24.66
CA SER A 203 8.52 18.86 -25.26
C SER A 203 7.83 20.04 -24.57
N PHE A 204 8.37 20.51 -23.44
CA PHE A 204 7.90 21.74 -22.81
C PHE A 204 8.38 22.97 -23.60
N GLU A 205 7.46 23.87 -23.85
CA GLU A 205 7.80 25.22 -24.34
C GLU A 205 8.29 26.03 -23.13
N GLU A 206 9.42 26.73 -23.32
CA GLU A 206 10.01 27.57 -22.29
C GLU A 206 9.13 28.80 -22.02
N GLY A 207 8.69 28.95 -20.77
CA GLY A 207 8.05 30.16 -20.30
C GLY A 207 9.04 31.23 -19.83
N SER A 208 8.53 32.19 -19.08
CA SER A 208 9.36 33.24 -18.48
C SER A 208 10.03 32.75 -17.19
N SER A 209 11.22 33.28 -16.87
CA SER A 209 11.78 33.14 -15.53
C SER A 209 11.51 34.40 -14.71
N VAL A 210 11.16 34.23 -13.43
CA VAL A 210 10.81 35.33 -12.52
C VAL A 210 11.43 35.06 -11.14
N GLU A 211 12.00 36.12 -10.54
CA GLU A 211 12.41 36.07 -9.14
C GLU A 211 11.16 36.08 -8.24
N GLU A 212 11.02 35.05 -7.41
CA GLU A 212 9.89 34.88 -6.49
C GLU A 212 10.37 34.39 -5.13
N SER A 213 9.73 34.85 -4.05
CA SER A 213 9.92 34.27 -2.73
C SER A 213 8.93 33.12 -2.52
N VAL A 214 9.45 31.93 -2.20
CA VAL A 214 8.64 30.76 -1.79
C VAL A 214 8.45 30.84 -0.28
N SER A 215 7.21 30.95 0.16
CA SER A 215 6.89 31.08 1.59
C SER A 215 5.86 30.03 2.00
N VAL A 216 6.10 29.37 3.14
CA VAL A 216 5.21 28.41 3.79
C VAL A 216 5.38 28.60 5.31
N ASP A 217 4.29 28.74 6.04
CA ASP A 217 4.26 28.82 7.50
C ASP A 217 5.31 29.79 8.11
N GLY A 218 5.47 30.95 7.45
CA GLY A 218 6.39 32.01 7.90
C GLY A 218 7.86 31.81 7.56
N ILE A 219 8.24 30.68 6.99
CA ILE A 219 9.58 30.40 6.46
C ILE A 219 9.59 30.74 4.98
N SER A 220 10.58 31.52 4.55
CA SER A 220 10.65 32.05 3.19
C SER A 220 12.04 31.88 2.59
N GLU A 221 12.09 31.55 1.31
CA GLU A 221 13.32 31.36 0.56
C GLU A 221 13.24 32.06 -0.81
N GLU A 222 14.25 32.89 -1.15
CA GLU A 222 14.31 33.56 -2.43
C GLU A 222 14.71 32.59 -3.53
N CYS A 223 13.91 32.52 -4.60
CA CYS A 223 14.05 31.57 -5.68
C CYS A 223 13.90 32.23 -7.04
N THR A 224 14.45 31.58 -8.06
CA THR A 224 14.06 31.82 -9.44
C THR A 224 13.03 30.78 -9.85
N ALA A 225 11.86 31.24 -10.26
CA ALA A 225 10.82 30.39 -10.81
C ALA A 225 11.04 30.24 -12.33
N TYR A 226 11.07 29.02 -12.81
CA TYR A 226 11.07 28.68 -14.22
C TYR A 226 9.74 28.01 -14.56
N GLU A 227 9.20 28.33 -15.72
CA GLU A 227 7.93 27.80 -16.20
C GLU A 227 8.11 27.08 -17.52
N GLY A 228 7.47 25.92 -17.65
CA GLY A 228 7.33 25.15 -18.87
C GLY A 228 5.85 24.92 -19.19
N ILE A 229 5.50 25.00 -20.47
CA ILE A 229 4.10 24.87 -20.93
C ILE A 229 4.02 23.76 -21.98
N ILE A 230 3.01 22.92 -21.88
CA ILE A 230 2.64 21.93 -22.89
C ILE A 230 1.22 22.23 -23.36
N SER A 231 1.07 22.64 -24.62
CA SER A 231 -0.26 22.79 -25.22
C SER A 231 -0.95 21.43 -25.37
N GLU A 232 -2.28 21.40 -25.46
CA GLU A 232 -3.04 20.17 -25.70
C GLU A 232 -2.53 19.44 -26.94
N LYS A 233 -2.23 20.17 -28.01
CA LYS A 233 -1.66 19.62 -29.23
C LYS A 233 -0.28 19.01 -29.02
N SER A 234 0.58 19.69 -28.26
CA SER A 234 1.93 19.19 -27.92
C SER A 234 1.83 17.93 -27.07
N ALA A 235 0.83 17.82 -26.17
CA ALA A 235 0.60 16.64 -25.36
C ALA A 235 0.33 15.37 -26.21
N TYR A 236 -0.48 15.50 -27.27
CA TYR A 236 -0.69 14.39 -28.24
C TYR A 236 0.63 13.99 -28.92
N THR A 237 1.42 14.97 -29.35
CA THR A 237 2.74 14.72 -29.98
C THR A 237 3.71 14.04 -29.02
N ILE A 238 3.66 14.38 -27.71
CA ILE A 238 4.47 13.71 -26.67
C ILE A 238 4.08 12.24 -26.56
N VAL A 239 2.77 11.97 -26.41
CA VAL A 239 2.28 10.60 -26.29
C VAL A 239 2.63 9.79 -27.55
N GLU A 240 2.43 10.34 -28.73
CA GLU A 240 2.84 9.71 -29.99
C GLU A 240 4.35 9.37 -29.99
N LYS A 241 5.19 10.32 -29.58
CA LYS A 241 6.65 10.15 -29.55
C LYS A 241 7.06 9.11 -28.50
N VAL A 242 6.45 9.12 -27.31
CA VAL A 242 6.69 8.13 -26.26
C VAL A 242 6.28 6.73 -26.74
N LEU A 243 5.08 6.57 -27.27
CA LEU A 243 4.58 5.29 -27.78
C LEU A 243 5.42 4.77 -28.97
N THR A 244 5.75 5.63 -29.93
CA THR A 244 6.59 5.25 -31.08
C THR A 244 7.98 4.83 -30.64
N THR A 245 8.56 5.52 -29.64
CA THR A 245 9.85 5.13 -29.06
C THR A 245 9.75 3.79 -28.32
N ALA A 246 8.73 3.59 -27.50
CA ALA A 246 8.52 2.37 -26.73
C ALA A 246 8.30 1.14 -27.61
N LYS A 247 7.61 1.33 -28.75
CA LYS A 247 7.33 0.23 -29.70
C LYS A 247 8.56 -0.50 -30.20
N ASP A 248 9.67 0.24 -30.40
CA ASP A 248 10.91 -0.31 -30.97
C ASP A 248 12.09 -0.19 -30.00
N ASP A 249 11.81 -0.05 -28.69
CA ASP A 249 12.80 0.09 -27.63
C ASP A 249 13.44 -1.26 -27.30
N GLU A 250 14.75 -1.37 -27.50
CA GLU A 250 15.52 -2.61 -27.28
C GLU A 250 15.57 -2.99 -25.79
N GLU A 251 15.58 -2.01 -24.86
CA GLU A 251 15.53 -2.28 -23.42
C GLU A 251 14.17 -2.81 -23.02
N ILE A 252 13.07 -2.25 -23.53
CA ILE A 252 11.72 -2.78 -23.29
C ILE A 252 11.60 -4.18 -23.89
N LYS A 253 12.12 -4.40 -25.10
CA LYS A 253 12.13 -5.75 -25.69
C LYS A 253 12.90 -6.73 -24.82
N ALA A 254 14.07 -6.35 -24.31
CA ALA A 254 14.86 -7.21 -23.44
C ALA A 254 14.11 -7.59 -22.14
N LEU A 255 13.23 -6.72 -21.63
CA LEU A 255 12.36 -7.06 -20.49
C LEU A 255 11.34 -8.14 -20.85
N PHE A 256 10.71 -8.06 -22.02
CA PHE A 256 9.82 -9.12 -22.51
C PHE A 256 10.56 -10.44 -22.72
N ASP A 257 11.78 -10.38 -23.30
CA ASP A 257 12.62 -11.56 -23.48
C ASP A 257 13.03 -12.20 -22.13
N GLN A 258 13.17 -11.39 -21.08
CA GLN A 258 13.49 -11.84 -19.71
C GLN A 258 12.27 -12.45 -18.99
N TRP A 259 11.06 -11.97 -19.27
CA TRP A 259 9.81 -12.41 -18.62
C TRP A 259 9.22 -13.67 -19.23
N SER A 260 9.74 -14.13 -20.34
CA SER A 260 9.21 -15.26 -21.09
C SER A 260 10.06 -16.52 -20.84
N ASP A 261 9.48 -17.52 -20.17
CA ASP A 261 10.12 -18.81 -19.90
C ASP A 261 10.19 -19.73 -21.14
N ASP A 262 9.48 -19.39 -22.21
CA ASP A 262 9.35 -20.22 -23.42
C ASP A 262 9.63 -19.39 -24.68
N ALA A 263 10.75 -19.70 -25.35
CA ALA A 263 11.18 -19.05 -26.59
C ALA A 263 10.11 -19.04 -27.72
N SER A 264 9.08 -19.88 -27.63
CA SER A 264 7.93 -19.86 -28.54
C SER A 264 6.89 -18.80 -28.19
N ASN A 265 6.92 -18.25 -26.97
CA ASN A 265 5.96 -17.27 -26.43
C ASN A 265 6.53 -15.84 -26.46
N GLU A 266 7.86 -15.69 -26.41
CA GLU A 266 8.57 -14.41 -26.38
C GLU A 266 8.19 -13.49 -27.56
N GLU A 267 8.25 -14.04 -28.78
CA GLU A 267 7.96 -13.31 -30.02
C GLU A 267 6.49 -12.85 -30.07
N ASN A 268 5.59 -13.57 -29.40
CA ASN A 268 4.17 -13.23 -29.34
C ASN A 268 3.86 -12.11 -28.35
N GLN A 269 4.42 -12.12 -27.13
CA GLN A 269 4.12 -11.11 -26.10
C GLN A 269 4.65 -9.72 -26.49
N TYR A 270 5.89 -9.61 -26.97
CA TYR A 270 6.42 -8.36 -27.46
C TYR A 270 5.66 -7.86 -28.69
N LYS A 271 5.27 -8.76 -29.58
CA LYS A 271 4.47 -8.41 -30.75
C LYS A 271 3.06 -7.93 -30.37
N ASP A 272 2.45 -8.54 -29.35
CA ASP A 272 1.16 -8.10 -28.83
C ASP A 272 1.28 -6.69 -28.21
N PHE A 273 2.35 -6.41 -27.48
CA PHE A 273 2.68 -5.07 -27.01
C PHE A 273 2.83 -4.07 -28.17
N GLN A 274 3.57 -4.42 -29.24
CA GLN A 274 3.71 -3.59 -30.41
C GLN A 274 2.39 -3.34 -31.16
N ASN A 275 1.49 -4.36 -31.21
CA ASN A 275 0.16 -4.23 -31.77
C ASN A 275 -0.71 -3.29 -30.92
N LEU A 276 -0.70 -3.44 -29.59
CA LEU A 276 -1.43 -2.56 -28.67
C LEU A 276 -1.01 -1.09 -28.85
N ILE A 277 0.31 -0.83 -28.97
CA ILE A 277 0.80 0.52 -29.25
C ILE A 277 0.34 1.01 -30.64
N THR A 278 0.35 0.13 -31.64
CA THR A 278 -0.08 0.51 -33.00
C THR A 278 -1.55 0.90 -33.00
N ASP A 279 -2.42 0.11 -32.34
CA ASP A 279 -3.83 0.41 -32.22
C ASP A 279 -4.07 1.71 -31.44
N ALA A 280 -3.31 1.97 -30.37
CA ALA A 280 -3.38 3.21 -29.60
C ALA A 280 -2.98 4.44 -30.46
N LEU A 281 -1.92 4.33 -31.27
CA LEU A 281 -1.50 5.38 -32.20
C LEU A 281 -2.54 5.62 -33.31
N ASP A 282 -3.17 4.57 -33.83
CA ASP A 282 -4.21 4.67 -34.84
C ASP A 282 -5.49 5.32 -34.27
N ASP A 283 -5.85 5.03 -33.04
CA ASP A 283 -6.99 5.65 -32.36
C ASP A 283 -6.73 7.13 -32.05
N MET A 284 -5.50 7.48 -31.64
CA MET A 284 -5.09 8.88 -31.45
C MET A 284 -5.21 9.71 -32.74
N ASN A 285 -4.79 9.18 -33.87
CA ASN A 285 -4.86 9.86 -35.16
C ASN A 285 -6.29 10.13 -35.62
N ARG A 286 -7.28 9.37 -35.14
CA ARG A 286 -8.72 9.60 -35.44
C ARG A 286 -9.33 10.71 -34.59
N ASP A 287 -8.75 11.00 -33.44
CA ASP A 287 -9.31 11.94 -32.45
C ASP A 287 -8.73 13.37 -32.56
N ASP A 288 -7.65 13.57 -33.33
CA ASP A 288 -6.94 14.87 -33.48
C ASP A 288 -7.78 15.98 -34.17
N GLU A 289 -8.92 15.65 -34.81
CA GLU A 289 -9.76 16.64 -35.50
C GLU A 289 -10.48 17.65 -34.58
N GLY A 290 -10.27 17.62 -33.26
CA GLY A 290 -11.01 18.45 -32.30
C GLY A 290 -10.18 19.08 -31.18
N SER A 291 -8.86 19.03 -31.23
CA SER A 291 -8.02 19.66 -30.20
C SER A 291 -8.05 21.19 -30.35
N THR A 292 -8.44 21.88 -29.27
CA THR A 292 -8.40 23.35 -29.22
C THR A 292 -7.05 23.76 -28.60
N GLU A 293 -6.35 24.69 -29.24
CA GLU A 293 -5.04 25.22 -28.77
C GLU A 293 -5.15 26.01 -27.44
N ASN A 294 -6.30 26.05 -26.81
CA ASN A 294 -6.57 26.96 -25.69
C ASN A 294 -6.36 26.36 -24.32
N GLU A 295 -6.29 25.03 -24.19
CA GLU A 295 -5.95 24.39 -22.92
C GLU A 295 -4.51 23.90 -22.96
N ALA A 296 -3.75 24.18 -21.92
CA ALA A 296 -2.37 23.76 -21.80
C ALA A 296 -2.07 23.28 -20.37
N PHE A 297 -1.03 22.48 -20.23
CA PHE A 297 -0.46 22.13 -18.93
C PHE A 297 0.69 23.11 -18.65
N SER A 298 0.68 23.68 -17.45
CA SER A 298 1.76 24.50 -16.92
C SER A 298 2.50 23.71 -15.83
N SER A 299 3.82 23.73 -15.92
CA SER A 299 4.72 23.24 -14.87
C SER A 299 5.65 24.36 -14.46
N LYS A 300 5.69 24.65 -13.16
CA LYS A 300 6.52 25.67 -12.56
C LYS A 300 7.46 25.04 -11.54
N VAL A 301 8.73 25.39 -11.60
CA VAL A 301 9.75 24.92 -10.65
C VAL A 301 10.46 26.12 -10.04
N TRP A 302 10.57 26.12 -8.69
CA TRP A 302 11.30 27.15 -7.94
C TRP A 302 12.67 26.63 -7.53
N VAL A 303 13.70 27.35 -7.89
CA VAL A 303 15.10 27.02 -7.61
C VAL A 303 15.75 28.13 -6.81
N ASN A 304 16.36 27.81 -5.68
CA ASN A 304 17.08 28.77 -4.84
C ASN A 304 18.46 29.13 -5.40
N GLY A 305 19.16 30.07 -4.72
CA GLY A 305 20.49 30.52 -5.09
C GLY A 305 21.57 29.43 -5.11
N ASP A 306 21.37 28.31 -4.39
CA ASP A 306 22.26 27.15 -4.34
C ASP A 306 21.95 26.11 -5.42
N GLY A 307 20.96 26.38 -6.28
CA GLY A 307 20.50 25.47 -7.32
C GLY A 307 19.64 24.32 -6.80
N LYS A 308 19.09 24.42 -5.59
CA LYS A 308 18.16 23.42 -5.03
C LYS A 308 16.74 23.73 -5.46
N ILE A 309 16.00 22.70 -5.88
CA ILE A 309 14.56 22.83 -6.12
C ILE A 309 13.85 22.93 -4.76
N VAL A 310 13.12 24.04 -4.56
CA VAL A 310 12.40 24.38 -3.33
C VAL A 310 10.90 24.17 -3.50
N GLY A 311 10.41 24.08 -4.74
CA GLY A 311 9.01 23.82 -4.98
C GLY A 311 8.70 23.47 -6.43
N ARG A 312 7.53 22.89 -6.63
CA ARG A 312 6.95 22.54 -7.92
C ARG A 312 5.45 22.81 -7.92
N GLN A 313 4.92 23.24 -9.02
CA GLN A 313 3.49 23.41 -9.23
C GLN A 313 3.11 22.90 -10.62
N PHE A 314 2.04 22.13 -10.69
CA PHE A 314 1.42 21.75 -11.94
C PHE A 314 0.02 22.33 -12.00
N GLY A 315 -0.35 22.84 -13.15
CA GLY A 315 -1.65 23.47 -13.37
C GLY A 315 -2.21 23.24 -14.75
N ILE A 316 -3.47 23.59 -14.91
CA ILE A 316 -4.15 23.65 -16.19
C ILE A 316 -4.39 25.12 -16.50
N THR A 317 -3.98 25.57 -17.69
CA THR A 317 -4.19 26.94 -18.15
C THR A 317 -5.18 26.96 -19.30
N ASP A 318 -6.08 27.95 -19.30
CA ASP A 318 -7.05 28.21 -20.39
C ASP A 318 -6.57 29.32 -21.35
N GLY A 319 -5.30 29.66 -21.26
CA GLY A 319 -4.65 30.70 -22.09
C GLY A 319 -4.47 32.03 -21.39
N THR A 320 -5.12 32.30 -20.25
CA THR A 320 -4.94 33.52 -19.44
C THR A 320 -4.64 33.23 -17.99
N ASP A 321 -5.31 32.26 -17.41
CA ASP A 321 -5.20 31.94 -15.99
C ASP A 321 -4.79 30.46 -15.82
N THR A 322 -3.88 30.18 -14.89
CA THR A 322 -3.46 28.83 -14.52
C THR A 322 -4.14 28.44 -13.21
N THR A 323 -4.90 27.35 -13.26
CA THR A 323 -5.48 26.72 -12.07
C THR A 323 -4.53 25.63 -11.58
N PRO A 324 -3.89 25.77 -10.41
CA PRO A 324 -3.06 24.72 -9.84
C PRO A 324 -3.89 23.46 -9.54
N VAL A 325 -3.34 22.30 -9.87
CA VAL A 325 -3.89 20.98 -9.51
C VAL A 325 -2.99 20.27 -8.50
N PHE A 326 -1.72 20.63 -8.48
CA PHE A 326 -0.73 20.15 -7.54
C PHE A 326 0.25 21.26 -7.21
N THR A 327 0.55 21.45 -5.93
CA THR A 327 1.61 22.35 -5.46
C THR A 327 2.41 21.65 -4.36
N TRP A 328 3.71 21.65 -4.50
CA TRP A 328 4.67 21.26 -3.47
C TRP A 328 5.65 22.40 -3.25
N LYS A 329 5.86 22.80 -1.96
CA LYS A 329 6.83 23.80 -1.57
C LYS A 329 7.55 23.37 -0.29
N ALA A 330 8.85 23.54 -0.24
CA ALA A 330 9.68 23.16 0.91
C ALA A 330 10.80 24.18 1.15
N PRO A 331 10.45 25.44 1.51
CA PRO A 331 11.43 26.46 1.83
C PRO A 331 12.16 26.14 3.14
N SER A 332 13.40 26.64 3.25
CA SER A 332 14.24 26.47 4.43
C SER A 332 15.04 27.72 4.75
N GLU A 333 15.23 28.00 6.04
CA GLU A 333 16.06 29.09 6.55
C GLU A 333 16.91 28.56 7.72
N GLY A 334 18.18 28.27 7.45
CA GLY A 334 19.07 27.67 8.44
C GLY A 334 18.66 26.26 8.81
N GLU A 335 18.24 26.05 10.07
CA GLU A 335 17.74 24.77 10.59
C GLU A 335 16.22 24.64 10.46
N ASP A 336 15.53 25.74 10.21
CA ASP A 336 14.09 25.77 10.10
C ASP A 336 13.67 25.44 8.67
N SER A 337 12.60 24.65 8.51
CA SER A 337 12.05 24.24 7.23
C SER A 337 10.53 24.16 7.30
N ALA A 338 9.87 24.41 6.19
CA ALA A 338 8.44 24.22 6.08
C ALA A 338 8.10 23.34 4.87
N LEU A 339 6.90 22.80 4.87
CA LEU A 339 6.38 21.95 3.81
C LEU A 339 4.94 22.33 3.51
N LEU A 340 4.63 22.47 2.24
CA LEU A 340 3.27 22.53 1.69
C LEU A 340 3.16 21.48 0.60
N LEU A 341 2.15 20.62 0.71
CA LEU A 341 1.67 19.76 -0.34
C LEU A 341 0.18 20.02 -0.52
N GLU A 342 -0.22 20.45 -1.70
CA GLU A 342 -1.61 20.76 -2.04
C GLU A 342 -2.01 19.99 -3.29
N LEU A 343 -3.16 19.32 -3.22
CA LEU A 343 -3.83 18.67 -4.33
C LEU A 343 -5.21 19.31 -4.46
N ALA A 344 -5.52 19.82 -5.64
CA ALA A 344 -6.82 20.41 -5.94
C ALA A 344 -7.45 19.68 -7.13
N ALA A 345 -8.71 19.25 -6.99
CA ALA A 345 -9.47 18.61 -8.03
C ALA A 345 -10.93 19.04 -7.95
N ASP A 346 -11.41 19.76 -8.97
CA ASP A 346 -12.76 20.31 -9.07
C ASP A 346 -13.15 21.08 -7.77
N ASP A 347 -14.12 20.57 -7.02
CA ASP A 347 -14.61 21.20 -5.78
C ASP A 347 -13.93 20.66 -4.50
N SER A 348 -12.85 19.88 -4.64
CA SER A 348 -12.15 19.24 -3.52
C SER A 348 -10.69 19.67 -3.45
N SER A 349 -10.22 19.97 -2.25
CA SER A 349 -8.81 20.24 -1.99
C SER A 349 -8.30 19.41 -0.82
N PHE A 350 -7.05 19.02 -0.91
CA PHE A 350 -6.30 18.34 0.12
C PHE A 350 -5.02 19.13 0.35
N THR A 351 -4.77 19.56 1.58
CA THR A 351 -3.59 20.33 1.94
C THR A 351 -2.88 19.69 3.12
N PHE A 352 -1.59 19.39 2.95
CA PHE A 352 -0.70 19.02 4.04
C PHE A 352 0.34 20.13 4.19
N THR A 353 0.40 20.79 5.34
CA THR A 353 1.27 21.94 5.56
C THR A 353 1.80 21.96 6.99
N GLY A 354 2.94 22.59 7.18
CA GLY A 354 3.52 22.77 8.50
C GLY A 354 5.00 23.16 8.43
N SER A 355 5.59 23.29 9.61
CA SER A 355 6.99 23.67 9.76
C SER A 355 7.69 22.87 10.85
N GLY A 356 9.01 22.83 10.76
CA GLY A 356 9.83 22.11 11.73
C GLY A 356 11.26 22.59 11.73
N LYS A 357 12.00 22.12 12.72
CA LYS A 357 13.41 22.41 12.90
C LYS A 357 14.23 21.12 12.82
N THR A 358 15.27 21.15 11.99
CA THR A 358 16.24 20.03 11.91
C THR A 358 17.53 20.43 12.62
N ALA A 359 17.77 19.80 13.78
CA ALA A 359 19.00 19.98 14.56
C ALA A 359 19.67 18.62 14.74
N ASP A 360 20.99 18.55 14.53
CA ASP A 360 21.78 17.31 14.62
C ASP A 360 21.23 16.14 13.76
N GLY A 361 20.56 16.47 12.64
CA GLY A 361 19.96 15.49 11.74
C GLY A 361 18.58 14.97 12.17
N LEU A 362 17.99 15.52 13.24
CA LEU A 362 16.69 15.16 13.77
C LEU A 362 15.68 16.28 13.49
N LEU A 363 14.60 15.95 12.80
CA LEU A 363 13.47 16.86 12.53
C LEU A 363 12.47 16.80 13.68
N ASN A 364 12.09 17.97 14.18
CA ASN A 364 10.96 18.18 15.07
C ASN A 364 10.06 19.24 14.45
N GLY A 365 8.75 19.03 14.41
CA GLY A 365 7.84 19.97 13.75
C GLY A 365 6.38 19.64 13.92
N ASP A 366 5.53 20.60 13.55
CA ASP A 366 4.07 20.49 13.60
C ASP A 366 3.52 20.66 12.18
N TYR A 367 2.62 19.74 11.81
CA TYR A 367 2.00 19.68 10.49
C TYR A 367 0.50 19.46 10.62
N ILE A 368 -0.24 19.98 9.66
CA ILE A 368 -1.69 19.91 9.59
C ILE A 368 -2.10 19.30 8.27
N LEU A 369 -3.06 18.39 8.33
CA LEU A 369 -3.80 17.92 7.19
C LEU A 369 -5.18 18.58 7.16
N ALA A 370 -5.48 19.25 6.05
CA ALA A 370 -6.78 19.86 5.84
C ALA A 370 -7.45 19.30 4.58
N VAL A 371 -8.76 19.13 4.63
CA VAL A 371 -9.60 18.73 3.50
C VAL A 371 -10.63 19.82 3.26
N ASN A 372 -10.69 20.34 2.04
CA ASN A 372 -11.54 21.49 1.68
C ASN A 372 -11.37 22.71 2.61
N GLY A 373 -10.12 22.93 3.04
CA GLY A 373 -9.79 24.03 3.95
C GLY A 373 -10.16 23.80 5.42
N THR A 374 -10.75 22.66 5.76
CA THR A 374 -11.05 22.27 7.14
C THR A 374 -9.92 21.39 7.66
N GLU A 375 -9.31 21.80 8.77
CA GLU A 375 -8.31 21.02 9.49
C GLU A 375 -8.93 19.72 10.00
N THR A 376 -8.33 18.60 9.63
CA THR A 376 -8.85 17.26 9.93
C THR A 376 -7.90 16.45 10.79
N VAL A 377 -6.59 16.68 10.66
CA VAL A 377 -5.55 15.94 11.40
C VAL A 377 -4.40 16.87 11.75
N ASP A 378 -3.99 16.84 13.02
CA ASP A 378 -2.74 17.43 13.50
C ASP A 378 -1.68 16.34 13.62
N ILE A 379 -0.46 16.63 13.18
CA ILE A 379 0.66 15.72 13.23
C ILE A 379 1.86 16.45 13.84
N ASN A 380 2.23 16.08 15.06
CA ASN A 380 3.47 16.52 15.67
C ASN A 380 4.56 15.45 15.42
N VAL A 381 5.68 15.86 14.85
CA VAL A 381 6.83 15.02 14.53
C VAL A 381 7.93 15.28 15.55
N GLU A 382 8.46 14.21 16.16
CA GLU A 382 9.53 14.28 17.14
C GLU A 382 10.70 13.39 16.74
N ASN A 383 11.91 13.98 16.71
CA ASN A 383 13.19 13.31 16.51
C ASN A 383 13.25 12.40 15.27
N LEU A 384 12.59 12.80 14.18
CA LEU A 384 12.63 12.05 12.93
C LEU A 384 14.00 12.20 12.28
N GLU A 385 14.71 11.09 12.12
CA GLU A 385 15.99 11.08 11.39
C GLU A 385 15.78 11.47 9.93
N THR A 386 16.44 12.56 9.50
CA THR A 386 16.39 13.03 8.12
C THR A 386 17.40 12.33 7.22
N LYS A 387 18.43 11.70 7.82
CA LYS A 387 19.51 10.98 7.13
C LYS A 387 19.83 9.71 7.91
N PRO A 388 19.07 8.63 7.72
CA PRO A 388 19.35 7.37 8.41
C PRO A 388 20.69 6.80 7.95
N ALA A 389 21.34 6.03 8.82
CA ALA A 389 22.61 5.38 8.53
C ALA A 389 22.52 4.39 7.35
N LYS A 390 21.35 3.80 7.13
CA LYS A 390 21.02 2.90 6.03
C LYS A 390 19.63 3.24 5.51
N ALA A 391 19.45 3.27 4.20
CA ALA A 391 18.15 3.53 3.57
C ALA A 391 17.08 2.55 4.10
N GLY A 392 15.92 3.10 4.48
CA GLY A 392 14.82 2.33 5.05
C GLY A 392 14.85 2.15 6.58
N TYR A 393 15.93 2.55 7.26
CA TYR A 393 16.07 2.44 8.72
C TYR A 393 15.93 3.82 9.36
N TYR A 394 14.69 4.20 9.67
CA TYR A 394 14.37 5.50 10.26
C TYR A 394 14.01 5.36 11.74
N ASN A 395 14.36 6.38 12.55
CA ASN A 395 13.89 6.56 13.90
C ASN A 395 13.10 7.85 13.99
N GLY A 396 12.06 7.88 14.82
CA GLY A 396 11.21 9.06 14.99
C GLY A 396 9.85 8.73 15.56
N THR A 397 9.11 9.76 15.97
CA THR A 397 7.76 9.63 16.51
C THR A 397 6.83 10.63 15.82
N PHE A 398 5.63 10.17 15.49
CA PHE A 398 4.54 10.96 14.96
C PHE A 398 3.37 10.88 15.94
N ASN A 399 3.02 12.00 16.55
CA ASN A 399 1.84 12.14 17.39
C ASN A 399 0.71 12.71 16.52
N ILE A 400 -0.35 11.93 16.34
CA ILE A 400 -1.47 12.25 15.46
C ILE A 400 -2.69 12.52 16.34
N SER A 401 -3.39 13.63 16.11
CA SER A 401 -4.64 13.95 16.77
C SER A 401 -5.70 14.43 15.77
N PHE A 402 -6.96 14.16 16.12
CA PHE A 402 -8.12 14.57 15.33
C PHE A 402 -8.80 15.72 16.08
N PRO A 403 -8.69 16.98 15.60
CA PRO A 403 -9.35 18.10 16.22
C PRO A 403 -10.87 17.92 16.16
N ALA A 404 -11.56 18.39 17.19
CA ALA A 404 -13.02 18.46 17.16
C ALA A 404 -13.45 19.48 16.10
N ALA A 405 -14.46 19.16 15.30
CA ALA A 405 -15.02 20.13 14.38
C ALA A 405 -15.40 21.41 15.14
N GLU A 406 -14.91 22.56 14.70
CA GLU A 406 -15.34 23.86 15.26
C GLU A 406 -16.83 24.01 14.98
N THR A 407 -17.67 23.76 15.99
CA THR A 407 -19.08 24.13 15.90
C THR A 407 -19.15 25.66 15.98
N ASP A 408 -19.37 26.28 14.83
CA ASP A 408 -19.64 27.73 14.74
C ASP A 408 -20.86 28.04 15.59
N SER A 409 -20.60 28.46 16.83
CA SER A 409 -21.63 28.78 17.85
C SER A 409 -22.30 30.15 17.62
N SER A 410 -22.29 30.67 16.39
CA SER A 410 -22.93 31.90 16.01
C SER A 410 -24.05 31.69 15.03
N ASP A 411 -25.17 31.07 15.47
CA ASP A 411 -26.53 31.45 15.11
C ASP A 411 -27.54 30.46 15.74
N SER A 412 -27.79 30.62 17.02
CA SER A 412 -28.96 30.01 17.65
C SER A 412 -30.15 30.94 17.50
N GLU A 413 -30.74 31.08 16.32
CA GLU A 413 -32.14 31.43 16.22
C GLU A 413 -32.97 30.14 16.24
N ALA A 414 -33.85 30.07 17.25
CA ALA A 414 -34.76 28.98 17.49
C ALA A 414 -35.69 28.76 16.26
N GLY A 415 -35.38 27.79 15.43
CA GLY A 415 -36.20 27.27 14.35
C GLY A 415 -36.37 25.77 14.51
N GLU A 416 -37.65 25.33 14.48
CA GLU A 416 -38.16 23.99 14.64
C GLU A 416 -37.26 22.91 14.05
N SER A 417 -36.81 21.98 14.93
CA SER A 417 -36.13 20.73 14.55
C SER A 417 -37.04 19.85 13.69
N THR A 418 -36.74 19.75 12.40
CA THR A 418 -37.15 18.60 11.61
C THR A 418 -36.15 17.49 11.87
N GLU A 419 -36.61 16.41 12.49
CA GLU A 419 -35.89 15.15 12.64
C GLU A 419 -35.62 14.59 11.22
N ASP A 420 -34.41 14.78 10.69
CA ASP A 420 -33.74 13.90 9.74
C ASP A 420 -32.48 14.60 9.21
N ASP A 421 -31.35 14.46 9.91
CA ASP A 421 -30.01 14.54 9.34
C ASP A 421 -29.00 14.29 10.48
N THR A 422 -28.86 13.01 10.86
CA THR A 422 -27.68 12.55 11.61
C THR A 422 -26.58 12.16 10.61
N ASP A 423 -26.15 13.10 9.81
CA ASP A 423 -24.88 12.96 9.09
C ASP A 423 -23.74 13.42 10.02
N THR A 424 -23.49 12.63 11.07
CA THR A 424 -22.32 12.80 11.92
C THR A 424 -21.10 12.58 11.02
N SER A 425 -20.32 13.63 10.75
CA SER A 425 -19.14 13.50 9.90
C SER A 425 -18.17 12.50 10.52
N ALA A 426 -17.41 11.76 9.69
CA ALA A 426 -16.41 10.81 10.17
C ALA A 426 -15.41 11.48 11.12
N THR A 427 -15.15 12.77 10.95
CA THR A 427 -14.30 13.60 11.83
C THR A 427 -14.90 13.75 13.23
N ASP A 428 -16.22 13.93 13.37
CA ASP A 428 -16.87 14.04 14.69
C ASP A 428 -16.78 12.74 15.48
N MET A 429 -16.81 11.59 14.77
CA MET A 429 -16.65 10.27 15.40
C MET A 429 -15.22 10.03 15.89
N LEU A 430 -14.22 10.66 15.29
CA LEU A 430 -12.80 10.53 15.65
C LEU A 430 -12.34 11.63 16.64
N ALA A 431 -13.18 12.61 16.93
CA ALA A 431 -12.84 13.68 17.87
C ALA A 431 -12.45 13.09 19.24
N GLY A 432 -11.28 13.52 19.73
CA GLY A 432 -10.71 13.02 21.00
C GLY A 432 -9.97 11.70 20.90
N PHE A 433 -9.95 11.05 19.72
CA PHE A 433 -9.01 9.99 19.43
C PHE A 433 -7.69 10.55 18.92
N GLY A 434 -6.65 9.73 19.01
CA GLY A 434 -5.34 10.02 18.48
C GLY A 434 -4.56 8.75 18.23
N ALA A 435 -3.40 8.90 17.58
CA ALA A 435 -2.47 7.80 17.38
C ALA A 435 -1.04 8.29 17.61
N VAL A 436 -0.20 7.42 18.14
CA VAL A 436 1.25 7.64 18.19
C VAL A 436 1.90 6.56 17.34
N ILE A 437 2.61 6.98 16.30
CA ILE A 437 3.42 6.11 15.46
C ILE A 437 4.87 6.32 15.85
N LYS A 438 5.53 5.27 16.33
CA LYS A 438 6.95 5.30 16.64
C LYS A 438 7.72 4.34 15.76
N LEU A 439 8.73 4.86 15.08
CA LEU A 439 9.68 4.10 14.30
C LEU A 439 10.96 3.91 15.11
N THR A 440 11.44 2.68 15.21
CA THR A 440 12.72 2.35 15.83
C THR A 440 13.45 1.34 14.95
N SER A 441 14.68 1.66 14.58
CA SER A 441 15.47 0.82 13.68
C SER A 441 16.90 0.68 14.17
N ASP A 442 17.47 -0.50 13.99
CA ASP A 442 18.87 -0.80 14.20
C ASP A 442 19.45 -1.37 12.90
N ALA A 443 20.23 -0.55 12.19
CA ALA A 443 20.81 -0.90 10.89
C ALA A 443 21.91 -1.96 11.00
N ASP A 444 22.58 -2.08 12.17
CA ASP A 444 23.63 -3.08 12.41
C ASP A 444 23.02 -4.46 12.71
N ALA A 445 21.89 -4.48 13.39
CA ALA A 445 21.13 -5.69 13.68
C ALA A 445 20.14 -6.08 12.57
N ASP A 446 20.01 -5.27 11.52
CA ASP A 446 19.00 -5.40 10.46
C ASP A 446 17.57 -5.57 11.03
N THR A 447 17.22 -4.78 12.05
CA THR A 447 15.89 -4.82 12.68
C THR A 447 15.17 -3.49 12.55
N SER A 448 13.85 -3.54 12.39
CA SER A 448 12.98 -2.38 12.43
C SER A 448 11.70 -2.68 13.20
N THR A 449 11.23 -1.72 13.98
CA THR A 449 9.99 -1.79 14.76
C THR A 449 9.12 -0.59 14.43
N LEU A 450 7.85 -0.87 14.18
CA LEU A 450 6.77 0.09 14.08
C LEU A 450 5.83 -0.12 15.27
N ASP A 451 5.72 0.86 16.17
CA ASP A 451 4.71 0.87 17.22
C ASP A 451 3.59 1.84 16.82
N LEU A 452 2.36 1.35 16.76
CA LEU A 452 1.14 2.14 16.56
C LEU A 452 0.31 2.08 17.83
N THR A 453 0.26 3.17 18.58
CA THR A 453 -0.56 3.30 19.78
C THR A 453 -1.81 4.13 19.48
N VAL A 454 -2.98 3.53 19.66
CA VAL A 454 -4.26 4.27 19.60
C VAL A 454 -4.54 4.86 20.98
N THR A 455 -4.94 6.14 21.02
CA THR A 455 -5.23 6.87 22.25
C THR A 455 -6.64 7.45 22.24
N THR A 456 -7.19 7.69 23.40
CA THR A 456 -8.39 8.50 23.58
C THR A 456 -8.18 9.48 24.73
N SER A 457 -8.42 10.77 24.47
CA SER A 457 -8.13 11.86 25.43
C SER A 457 -6.70 11.76 26.01
N GLY A 458 -5.74 11.33 25.20
CA GLY A 458 -4.34 11.18 25.58
C GLY A 458 -3.99 9.87 26.34
N ALA A 459 -4.97 9.04 26.68
CA ALA A 459 -4.75 7.74 27.31
C ALA A 459 -4.63 6.63 26.25
N ALA A 460 -3.61 5.78 26.35
CA ALA A 460 -3.42 4.66 25.44
C ALA A 460 -4.52 3.60 25.62
N LEU A 461 -5.13 3.17 24.51
CA LEU A 461 -6.10 2.06 24.45
C LEU A 461 -5.40 0.75 24.10
N ALA A 462 -4.64 0.76 23.04
CA ALA A 462 -3.90 -0.39 22.55
C ALA A 462 -2.65 0.05 21.79
N THR A 463 -1.64 -0.82 21.79
CA THR A 463 -0.43 -0.64 21.00
C THR A 463 -0.23 -1.87 20.12
N LEU A 464 -0.14 -1.66 18.81
CA LEU A 464 0.29 -2.66 17.84
C LEU A 464 1.77 -2.44 17.56
N SER A 465 2.61 -3.39 17.98
CA SER A 465 4.05 -3.42 17.64
C SER A 465 4.29 -4.42 16.52
N ILE A 466 4.99 -3.99 15.48
CA ILE A 466 5.43 -4.85 14.38
C ILE A 466 6.94 -4.73 14.29
N THR A 467 7.64 -5.81 14.62
CA THR A 467 9.11 -5.89 14.50
C THR A 467 9.47 -6.83 13.35
N GLY A 468 10.31 -6.36 12.45
CA GLY A 468 10.84 -7.13 11.34
C GLY A 468 12.35 -7.30 11.43
N SER A 469 12.86 -8.44 11.01
CA SER A 469 14.29 -8.71 10.85
C SER A 469 14.54 -9.77 9.79
N TYR A 470 15.74 -9.81 9.22
CA TYR A 470 16.16 -10.96 8.41
C TYR A 470 16.53 -12.13 9.33
N GLY A 471 16.33 -13.35 8.85
CA GLY A 471 16.55 -14.55 9.62
C GLY A 471 17.05 -15.72 8.77
N GLU A 472 17.31 -16.82 9.46
CA GLU A 472 17.54 -18.10 8.78
C GLU A 472 16.20 -18.61 8.22
N GLY A 473 16.23 -19.22 7.03
CA GLY A 473 15.05 -19.80 6.41
C GLY A 473 14.41 -20.90 7.26
N VAL A 474 13.14 -21.15 6.99
CA VAL A 474 12.36 -22.21 7.63
C VAL A 474 12.81 -23.58 7.11
N GLU A 475 12.84 -24.61 7.97
CA GLU A 475 12.99 -25.99 7.54
C GLU A 475 11.72 -26.48 6.85
N ILE A 476 11.88 -26.93 5.61
CA ILE A 476 10.75 -27.43 4.80
C ILE A 476 10.66 -28.94 4.97
N PRO A 477 9.49 -29.50 5.36
CA PRO A 477 9.30 -30.95 5.43
C PRO A 477 9.41 -31.61 4.06
N ASP A 478 9.87 -32.86 4.03
CA ASP A 478 9.75 -33.70 2.84
C ASP A 478 8.30 -34.21 2.69
N PHE A 479 7.49 -33.48 1.91
CA PHE A 479 6.06 -33.79 1.73
C PHE A 479 5.80 -35.17 1.14
N ALA A 480 6.76 -35.78 0.42
CA ALA A 480 6.62 -37.12 -0.13
C ALA A 480 6.74 -38.20 0.95
N SER A 481 7.37 -37.88 2.09
CA SER A 481 7.63 -38.81 3.17
C SER A 481 6.75 -38.60 4.41
N LEU A 482 5.75 -37.69 4.35
CA LEU A 482 4.84 -37.44 5.46
C LEU A 482 3.98 -38.69 5.76
N ASP A 483 4.05 -39.18 7.01
CA ASP A 483 3.35 -40.40 7.42
C ASP A 483 1.83 -40.22 7.49
N LYS A 484 1.35 -38.99 7.76
CA LYS A 484 -0.07 -38.69 7.94
C LYS A 484 -0.43 -37.37 7.26
N THR A 485 -1.19 -37.46 6.19
CA THR A 485 -1.79 -36.30 5.51
C THR A 485 -3.28 -36.56 5.29
N TYR A 486 -4.10 -35.53 5.50
CA TYR A 486 -5.53 -35.54 5.24
C TYR A 486 -5.86 -34.57 4.13
N ASP A 487 -6.65 -35.02 3.15
CA ASP A 487 -7.09 -34.17 2.04
C ASP A 487 -8.24 -33.27 2.53
N ALA A 488 -8.01 -31.96 2.52
CA ALA A 488 -8.99 -31.00 3.00
C ALA A 488 -10.21 -30.83 2.06
N THR A 489 -10.15 -31.40 0.86
CA THR A 489 -11.26 -31.44 -0.10
C THR A 489 -12.12 -32.69 0.03
N ASP A 490 -11.71 -33.66 0.86
CA ASP A 490 -12.41 -34.91 1.12
C ASP A 490 -13.08 -34.85 2.49
N ASP A 491 -14.42 -34.80 2.53
CA ASP A 491 -15.22 -34.67 3.74
C ASP A 491 -14.98 -35.84 4.72
N GLU A 492 -14.75 -37.06 4.23
CA GLU A 492 -14.46 -38.23 5.07
C GLU A 492 -13.08 -38.10 5.73
N ALA A 493 -12.07 -37.66 4.95
CA ALA A 493 -10.73 -37.39 5.46
C ALA A 493 -10.74 -36.27 6.50
N MET A 494 -11.47 -35.17 6.24
CA MET A 494 -11.61 -34.07 7.18
C MET A 494 -12.35 -34.47 8.46
N THR A 495 -13.44 -35.23 8.35
CA THR A 495 -14.14 -35.78 9.52
C THR A 495 -13.17 -36.61 10.35
N LYS A 496 -12.37 -37.45 9.72
CA LYS A 496 -11.37 -38.27 10.42
C LYS A 496 -10.30 -37.41 11.10
N TYR A 497 -9.75 -36.40 10.40
CA TYR A 497 -8.80 -35.45 10.98
C TYR A 497 -9.37 -34.79 12.23
N LEU A 498 -10.59 -34.25 12.14
CA LEU A 498 -11.26 -33.56 13.25
C LEU A 498 -11.49 -34.47 14.45
N THR A 499 -11.78 -35.77 14.25
CA THR A 499 -11.96 -36.74 15.36
C THR A 499 -10.63 -37.16 16.00
N GLU A 500 -9.50 -36.99 15.34
CA GLU A 500 -8.15 -37.29 15.85
C GLU A 500 -7.50 -36.09 16.56
N ILE A 501 -8.10 -34.89 16.50
CA ILE A 501 -7.59 -33.68 17.17
C ILE A 501 -7.56 -33.90 18.68
N ASN A 502 -6.42 -33.54 19.29
CA ASN A 502 -6.26 -33.49 20.74
C ASN A 502 -6.18 -32.05 21.23
N TRP A 503 -7.24 -31.59 21.85
CA TRP A 503 -7.35 -30.24 22.41
C TRP A 503 -6.60 -30.03 23.73
N ASP A 504 -6.14 -31.10 24.39
CA ASP A 504 -5.60 -31.03 25.77
C ASP A 504 -4.41 -30.08 25.88
N THR A 505 -3.47 -30.14 24.93
CA THR A 505 -2.28 -29.27 24.91
C THR A 505 -2.69 -27.82 24.69
N PHE A 506 -3.54 -27.57 23.71
CA PHE A 506 -4.02 -26.22 23.41
C PHE A 506 -4.77 -25.61 24.59
N LEU A 507 -5.71 -26.35 25.21
CA LEU A 507 -6.47 -25.87 26.37
C LEU A 507 -5.59 -25.67 27.60
N ALA A 508 -4.57 -26.51 27.80
CA ALA A 508 -3.57 -26.28 28.84
C ALA A 508 -2.79 -24.99 28.63
N ASN A 509 -2.41 -24.70 27.38
CA ASN A 509 -1.73 -23.45 27.01
C ASN A 509 -2.63 -22.22 27.22
N VAL A 510 -3.94 -22.31 26.86
CA VAL A 510 -4.93 -21.26 27.10
C VAL A 510 -5.03 -20.93 28.59
N LYS A 511 -5.10 -21.95 29.48
CA LYS A 511 -5.11 -21.76 30.95
C LYS A 511 -3.78 -21.17 31.45
N ALA A 512 -2.64 -21.64 30.92
CA ALA A 512 -1.32 -21.12 31.29
C ALA A 512 -1.16 -19.65 30.88
N ALA A 513 -1.83 -19.21 29.81
CA ALA A 513 -1.85 -17.81 29.37
C ALA A 513 -2.71 -16.89 30.26
N GLY A 514 -3.33 -17.42 31.30
CA GLY A 514 -4.10 -16.66 32.30
C GLY A 514 -5.57 -16.42 31.93
N VAL A 515 -6.09 -17.13 30.94
CA VAL A 515 -7.53 -17.12 30.65
C VAL A 515 -8.30 -17.70 31.83
N PRO A 516 -9.36 -17.04 32.35
CA PRO A 516 -10.17 -17.56 33.45
C PRO A 516 -10.74 -18.94 33.16
N ASP A 517 -10.75 -19.82 34.18
CA ASP A 517 -11.20 -21.21 34.04
C ASP A 517 -12.61 -21.34 33.43
N GLU A 518 -13.51 -20.40 33.75
CA GLU A 518 -14.87 -20.38 33.21
C GLU A 518 -14.86 -20.16 31.68
N LEU A 519 -14.07 -19.21 31.19
CA LEU A 519 -13.95 -18.96 29.76
C LEU A 519 -13.22 -20.10 29.05
N ALA A 520 -12.17 -20.65 29.65
CA ALA A 520 -11.47 -21.81 29.12
C ALA A 520 -12.41 -23.04 29.00
N THR A 521 -13.34 -23.23 29.96
CA THR A 521 -14.34 -24.29 29.90
C THR A 521 -15.37 -24.02 28.79
N GLN A 522 -15.85 -22.78 28.65
CA GLN A 522 -16.77 -22.42 27.57
C GLN A 522 -16.12 -22.64 26.19
N LEU A 523 -14.84 -22.28 26.04
CA LEU A 523 -14.07 -22.54 24.81
C LEU A 523 -13.99 -24.04 24.53
N GLU A 524 -13.69 -24.87 25.55
CA GLU A 524 -13.65 -26.34 25.44
C GLU A 524 -15.00 -26.91 24.98
N ASP A 525 -16.10 -26.42 25.53
CA ASP A 525 -17.46 -26.86 25.16
C ASP A 525 -17.80 -26.48 23.71
N VAL A 526 -17.44 -25.25 23.27
CA VAL A 526 -17.63 -24.80 21.89
C VAL A 526 -16.80 -25.62 20.89
N LEU A 527 -15.54 -25.90 21.22
CA LEU A 527 -14.66 -26.71 20.37
C LEU A 527 -15.17 -28.15 20.22
N LYS A 528 -15.63 -28.77 21.32
CA LYS A 528 -16.23 -30.09 21.28
C LYS A 528 -17.51 -30.12 20.45
N ALA A 529 -18.40 -29.13 20.63
CA ALA A 529 -19.64 -29.04 19.87
C ALA A 529 -19.35 -28.84 18.36
N ALA A 530 -18.33 -28.07 17.99
CA ALA A 530 -17.92 -27.88 16.60
C ALA A 530 -17.44 -29.21 15.97
N VAL A 531 -16.64 -30.01 16.71
CA VAL A 531 -16.19 -31.32 16.24
C VAL A 531 -17.35 -32.29 16.09
N GLU A 532 -18.28 -32.31 17.05
CA GLU A 532 -19.50 -33.16 16.98
C GLU A 532 -20.37 -32.79 15.78
N SER A 533 -20.55 -31.48 15.52
CA SER A 533 -21.32 -30.98 14.36
C SER A 533 -20.68 -31.37 13.04
N ALA A 534 -19.35 -31.20 12.93
CA ALA A 534 -18.60 -31.56 11.71
C ALA A 534 -18.56 -33.09 11.46
N SER A 535 -18.76 -33.89 12.53
CA SER A 535 -18.75 -35.36 12.44
C SER A 535 -20.12 -35.94 12.10
N GLN A 536 -21.19 -35.14 12.05
CA GLN A 536 -22.52 -35.60 11.64
C GLN A 536 -22.61 -35.60 10.10
N PRO A 537 -23.04 -36.71 9.48
CA PRO A 537 -23.28 -36.73 8.05
C PRO A 537 -24.33 -35.65 7.73
N ALA A 538 -24.09 -34.89 6.66
CA ALA A 538 -25.08 -33.95 6.15
C ALA A 538 -26.39 -34.71 5.93
N GLU A 539 -27.46 -34.37 6.68
CA GLU A 539 -28.79 -34.91 6.40
C GLU A 539 -29.13 -34.50 4.96
N GLU A 540 -29.27 -35.52 4.09
CA GLU A 540 -29.80 -35.30 2.73
C GLU A 540 -31.16 -34.59 2.90
N GLU A 541 -31.21 -33.30 2.66
CA GLU A 541 -32.48 -32.58 2.50
C GLU A 541 -33.23 -33.26 1.34
N ASN A 542 -34.13 -34.19 1.71
CA ASN A 542 -35.09 -34.75 0.79
C ASN A 542 -35.93 -33.62 0.21
N ALA A 543 -35.55 -33.12 -0.94
CA ALA A 543 -36.31 -32.19 -1.74
C ALA A 543 -37.46 -32.95 -2.45
N ASP A 544 -38.36 -33.55 -1.67
CA ASP A 544 -39.69 -33.93 -2.12
C ASP A 544 -40.63 -32.74 -1.92
N THR A 545 -40.44 -31.73 -2.77
CA THR A 545 -41.49 -30.74 -3.02
C THR A 545 -42.23 -31.16 -4.30
N GLU A 546 -43.25 -32.03 -4.12
CA GLU A 546 -44.27 -32.26 -5.15
C GLU A 546 -44.85 -30.91 -5.61
N THR A 547 -44.43 -30.45 -6.77
CA THR A 547 -45.08 -29.37 -7.50
C THR A 547 -46.41 -29.89 -8.05
N ASN A 548 -47.47 -29.65 -7.32
CA ASN A 548 -48.84 -29.81 -7.82
C ASN A 548 -49.15 -28.65 -8.75
N THR A 549 -48.94 -28.84 -10.07
CA THR A 549 -49.40 -27.97 -11.13
C THR A 549 -50.86 -28.31 -11.43
N ASP A 550 -51.78 -27.59 -10.78
CA ASP A 550 -53.17 -27.55 -11.24
C ASP A 550 -53.33 -26.46 -12.29
N THR A 551 -53.49 -26.91 -13.53
CA THR A 551 -53.80 -26.12 -14.71
C THR A 551 -55.33 -25.89 -14.73
N THR A 552 -55.72 -24.64 -14.53
CA THR A 552 -57.03 -24.17 -15.08
C THR A 552 -56.79 -22.97 -15.96
N ALA A 553 -56.99 -23.23 -17.25
CA ALA A 553 -57.20 -22.22 -18.27
C ALA A 553 -58.60 -21.60 -18.07
N GLU A 554 -58.67 -20.27 -18.10
CA GLU A 554 -59.87 -19.59 -18.62
C GLU A 554 -59.47 -18.30 -19.35
N ASP A 555 -59.88 -18.30 -20.62
CA ASP A 555 -60.05 -17.18 -21.54
C ASP A 555 -60.82 -16.03 -20.86
N ASP A 556 -60.49 -14.77 -21.11
CA ASP A 556 -61.38 -13.85 -21.82
C ASP A 556 -60.75 -12.46 -22.06
N ALA A 557 -61.09 -11.97 -23.22
CA ALA A 557 -60.83 -10.71 -23.86
C ALA A 557 -61.22 -9.43 -23.06
N ALA A 558 -60.42 -8.38 -23.18
CA ALA A 558 -60.79 -7.03 -23.68
C ALA A 558 -59.55 -6.12 -23.68
#